data_4814900e33f3ce9f24d48f9a4553a0a2
#
_entry.id   4814900e33f3ce9f24d48f9a4553a0a2
#
_cell.length_a   1.000
_cell.length_b   1.000
_cell.length_c   1.000
_cell.angle_alpha   90.00
_cell.angle_beta   90.00
_cell.angle_gamma   90.00
#
_symmetry.space_group_name_H-M   'P 1'
#
loop_
_entity.id
_entity.type
_entity.pdbx_description
1 polymer ?
#
loop_
_entity_poly.entity_id
_entity_poly.type
_entity_poly.pdbx_seq_one_letter_code
_entity_poly.pdbx_strand_id
1 'polypeptide(L)'
;MKKKRHTSEQVIQILRKADGEKTVEEVCRESNISEQTFYRWRRKYGRMKMTDLKHFKELEKENTQLKKMLADEMLKIRVLEETLKEKW
;
A
#
# COMPACT_ATOMS: atom_id res chain seq x y z
N MET A 1 -2.78 -22.50 -12.69
CA MET A 1 -2.26 -22.38 -11.31
C MET A 1 -2.40 -20.98 -10.80
N LYS A 2 -3.01 -20.84 -9.65
CA LYS A 2 -3.13 -19.52 -9.02
C LYS A 2 -1.79 -19.11 -8.42
N LYS A 3 -1.28 -17.94 -8.83
CA LYS A 3 -0.09 -17.38 -8.21
C LYS A 3 -0.41 -17.04 -6.76
N LYS A 4 0.45 -17.49 -5.87
CA LYS A 4 0.35 -17.16 -4.46
C LYS A 4 0.59 -15.67 -4.29
N ARG A 5 -0.40 -14.97 -3.75
CA ARG A 5 -0.25 -13.55 -3.45
C ARG A 5 0.32 -13.39 -2.04
N HIS A 6 1.27 -12.51 -1.92
CA HIS A 6 1.88 -12.18 -0.64
C HIS A 6 1.34 -10.85 -0.14
N THR A 7 1.06 -10.80 1.15
CA THR A 7 0.67 -9.54 1.79
C THR A 7 1.91 -8.65 1.92
N SER A 8 1.69 -7.35 2.13
CA SER A 8 2.80 -6.41 2.32
C SER A 8 3.67 -6.81 3.51
N GLU A 9 3.07 -7.32 4.58
CA GLU A 9 3.79 -7.82 5.75
C GLU A 9 4.69 -8.99 5.38
N GLN A 10 4.17 -9.93 4.60
CA GLN A 10 4.94 -11.09 4.15
C GLN A 10 6.09 -10.65 3.24
N VAL A 11 5.84 -9.70 2.35
CA VAL A 11 6.88 -9.16 1.47
C VAL A 11 8.03 -8.58 2.28
N ILE A 12 7.73 -7.77 3.28
CA ILE A 12 8.75 -7.15 4.11
C ILE A 12 9.51 -8.20 4.91
N GLN A 13 8.84 -9.22 5.44
CA GLN A 13 9.49 -10.33 6.14
C GLN A 13 10.45 -11.07 5.22
N ILE A 14 10.04 -11.32 3.98
CA ILE A 14 10.88 -12.00 2.98
C ILE A 14 12.12 -11.15 2.67
N LEU A 15 11.93 -9.85 2.44
CA LEU A 15 13.06 -8.94 2.18
C LEU A 15 14.03 -8.90 3.36
N ARG A 16 13.53 -8.98 4.59
CA ARG A 16 14.36 -8.98 5.79
C ARG A 16 15.21 -10.23 5.94
N LYS A 17 14.70 -11.37 5.50
CA LYS A 17 15.45 -12.61 5.54
C LYS A 17 16.74 -12.52 4.71
N ALA A 18 16.67 -11.77 3.61
CA ALA A 18 17.82 -11.58 2.73
C ALA A 18 18.85 -10.60 3.31
N ASP A 19 18.45 -9.79 4.29
CA ASP A 19 19.39 -8.90 4.99
C ASP A 19 20.19 -9.63 6.07
N GLY A 20 19.80 -10.88 6.39
CA GLY A 20 20.47 -11.71 7.37
C GLY A 20 21.52 -12.62 6.74
N GLU A 21 21.63 -13.84 7.26
CA GLU A 21 22.61 -14.82 6.80
C GLU A 21 22.27 -15.47 5.46
N LYS A 22 21.01 -15.40 5.06
CA LYS A 22 20.55 -16.05 3.82
C LYS A 22 20.82 -15.19 2.61
N THR A 23 21.16 -15.88 1.51
CA THR A 23 21.33 -15.22 0.21
C THR A 23 19.98 -14.92 -0.41
N VAL A 24 19.95 -14.01 -1.37
CA VAL A 24 18.74 -13.70 -2.13
C VAL A 24 18.18 -14.96 -2.80
N GLU A 25 19.06 -15.78 -3.36
CA GLU A 25 18.69 -17.03 -4.01
C GLU A 25 17.97 -17.99 -3.06
N GLU A 26 18.51 -18.16 -1.85
CA GLU A 26 17.91 -19.02 -0.84
C GLU A 26 16.54 -18.51 -0.40
N VAL A 27 16.44 -17.22 -0.16
CA VAL A 27 15.19 -16.59 0.27
C VAL A 27 14.12 -16.73 -0.82
N CYS A 28 14.48 -16.53 -2.07
CA CYS A 28 13.56 -16.70 -3.19
C CYS A 28 13.06 -18.13 -3.32
N ARG A 29 13.96 -19.09 -3.13
CA ARG A 29 13.61 -20.52 -3.18
C ARG A 29 12.64 -20.89 -2.07
N GLU A 30 12.93 -20.47 -0.85
CA GLU A 30 12.08 -20.77 0.31
C GLU A 30 10.71 -20.10 0.21
N SER A 31 10.66 -18.91 -0.35
CA SER A 31 9.43 -18.13 -0.48
C SER A 31 8.68 -18.42 -1.78
N ASN A 32 9.25 -19.27 -2.63
CA ASN A 32 8.66 -19.64 -3.92
C ASN A 32 8.37 -18.42 -4.80
N ILE A 33 9.36 -17.55 -4.90
CA ILE A 33 9.30 -16.35 -5.76
C ILE A 33 10.52 -16.32 -6.66
N SER A 34 10.42 -15.57 -7.76
CA SER A 34 11.56 -15.35 -8.65
C SER A 34 12.45 -14.24 -8.11
N GLU A 35 13.70 -14.21 -8.54
CA GLU A 35 14.61 -13.12 -8.19
C GLU A 35 14.11 -11.79 -8.74
N GLN A 36 13.48 -11.79 -9.91
CA GLN A 36 12.87 -10.58 -10.47
C GLN A 36 11.82 -10.01 -9.54
N THR A 37 10.97 -10.88 -8.99
CA THR A 37 9.94 -10.47 -8.03
C THR A 37 10.58 -9.90 -6.78
N PHE A 38 11.63 -10.55 -6.28
CA PHE A 38 12.35 -10.07 -5.10
C PHE A 38 12.91 -8.66 -5.32
N TYR A 39 13.59 -8.43 -6.43
CA TYR A 39 14.18 -7.12 -6.71
C TYR A 39 13.13 -6.06 -6.97
N ARG A 40 11.99 -6.42 -7.57
CA ARG A 40 10.87 -5.51 -7.75
C ARG A 40 10.32 -5.08 -6.39
N TRP A 41 10.16 -6.02 -5.46
CA TRP A 41 9.72 -5.73 -4.10
C TRP A 41 10.72 -4.85 -3.36
N ARG A 42 12.01 -5.13 -3.54
CA ARG A 42 13.08 -4.35 -2.92
C ARG A 42 13.04 -2.89 -3.37
N ARG A 43 12.77 -2.65 -4.66
CA ARG A 43 12.61 -1.29 -5.18
C ARG A 43 11.38 -0.60 -4.60
N LYS A 44 10.27 -1.33 -4.45
CA LYS A 44 9.02 -0.78 -3.97
C LYS A 44 9.04 -0.49 -2.47
N TYR A 45 9.55 -1.42 -1.68
CA TYR A 45 9.52 -1.31 -0.22
C TYR A 45 10.84 -0.82 0.38
N GLY A 46 11.93 -0.93 -0.37
CA GLY A 46 13.23 -0.50 0.07
C GLY A 46 13.65 -1.13 1.38
N ARG A 47 14.04 -0.31 2.35
CA ARG A 47 14.44 -0.76 3.68
C ARG A 47 13.32 -0.57 4.70
N MET A 48 12.08 -0.58 4.23
CA MET A 48 10.93 -0.37 5.10
C MET A 48 10.86 -1.42 6.20
N LYS A 49 10.65 -0.96 7.44
CA LYS A 49 10.45 -1.84 8.59
C LYS A 49 8.96 -2.13 8.75
N MET A 50 8.62 -3.15 9.54
CA MET A 50 7.21 -3.47 9.79
C MET A 50 6.47 -2.30 10.42
N THR A 51 7.15 -1.55 11.30
CA THR A 51 6.58 -0.34 11.91
C THR A 51 6.29 0.73 10.87
N ASP A 52 7.19 0.88 9.88
CA ASP A 52 7.02 1.84 8.80
C ASP A 52 5.84 1.45 7.91
N LEU A 53 5.70 0.16 7.63
CA LEU A 53 4.57 -0.34 6.84
C LEU A 53 3.25 -0.07 7.53
N LYS A 54 3.20 -0.34 8.83
CA LYS A 54 2.00 -0.10 9.63
C LYS A 54 1.62 1.38 9.58
N HIS A 55 2.60 2.25 9.77
CA HIS A 55 2.40 3.68 9.70
C HIS A 55 1.92 4.12 8.31
N PHE A 56 2.55 3.58 7.27
CA PHE A 56 2.17 3.86 5.89
C PHE A 56 0.71 3.46 5.61
N LYS A 57 0.28 2.29 6.10
CA LYS A 57 -1.10 1.84 5.93
C LYS A 57 -2.10 2.73 6.66
N GLU A 58 -1.72 3.21 7.83
CA GLU A 58 -2.55 4.14 8.59
C GLU A 58 -2.72 5.46 7.84
N LEU A 59 -1.63 5.95 7.26
CA LEU A 59 -1.65 7.18 6.46
C LEU A 59 -2.49 7.01 5.19
N GLU A 60 -2.41 5.86 4.53
CA GLU A 60 -3.23 5.57 3.35
C GLU A 60 -4.72 5.60 3.71
N LYS A 61 -5.07 4.96 4.83
CA LYS A 61 -6.44 4.91 5.31
C LYS A 61 -6.97 6.31 5.62
N GLU A 62 -6.17 7.07 6.35
CA GLU A 62 -6.48 8.45 6.70
C GLU A 62 -6.67 9.31 5.45
N ASN A 63 -5.77 9.18 4.50
CA ASN A 63 -5.83 9.91 3.24
C ASN A 63 -7.11 9.59 2.47
N THR A 64 -7.49 8.31 2.40
CA THR A 64 -8.71 7.88 1.73
C THR A 64 -9.94 8.46 2.42
N GLN A 65 -9.96 8.45 3.75
CA GLN A 65 -11.08 9.01 4.52
C GLN A 65 -11.20 10.51 4.30
N LEU A 66 -10.08 11.23 4.34
CA LEU A 66 -10.08 12.68 4.12
C LEU A 66 -10.55 13.05 2.74
N LYS A 67 -10.12 12.30 1.71
CA LYS A 67 -10.56 12.51 0.33
C LYS A 67 -12.06 12.30 0.20
N LYS A 68 -12.60 11.29 0.85
CA LYS A 68 -14.04 11.00 0.84
C LYS A 68 -14.83 12.12 1.51
N MET A 69 -14.35 12.56 2.67
CA MET A 69 -15.00 13.65 3.40
C MET A 69 -15.00 14.93 2.58
N LEU A 70 -13.88 15.24 1.94
CA LEU A 70 -13.78 16.40 1.08
C LEU A 70 -14.75 16.32 -0.10
N ALA A 71 -14.83 15.18 -0.77
CA ALA A 71 -15.73 14.98 -1.89
C ALA A 71 -17.19 15.15 -1.46
N ASP A 72 -17.57 14.61 -0.31
CA ASP A 72 -18.93 14.73 0.23
C ASP A 72 -19.29 16.20 0.50
N GLU A 73 -18.38 16.95 1.10
CA GLU A 73 -18.61 18.36 1.39
C GLU A 73 -18.68 19.20 0.11
N MET A 74 -17.84 18.91 -0.87
CA MET A 74 -17.89 19.59 -2.17
C MET A 74 -19.20 19.35 -2.88
N LEU A 75 -19.73 18.13 -2.79
CA LEU A 75 -21.02 17.79 -3.38
C LEU A 75 -22.15 18.56 -2.70
N LYS A 76 -22.13 18.64 -1.37
CA LYS A 76 -23.13 19.41 -0.62
C LYS A 76 -23.12 20.88 -1.01
N ILE A 77 -21.95 21.46 -1.16
CA ILE A 77 -21.78 22.85 -1.56
C ILE A 77 -22.39 23.06 -2.95
N ARG A 78 -22.10 22.17 -3.89
CA ARG A 78 -22.63 22.25 -5.24
C ARG A 78 -24.16 22.18 -5.26
N VAL A 79 -24.73 21.26 -4.50
CA VAL A 79 -26.19 21.11 -4.40
C VAL A 79 -26.82 22.37 -3.84
N LEU A 80 -26.22 22.95 -2.79
CA LEU A 80 -26.73 24.19 -2.19
C LEU A 80 -26.64 25.35 -3.17
N GLU A 81 -25.55 25.47 -3.89
CA GLU A 81 -25.39 26.53 -4.91
C GLU A 81 -26.44 26.44 -5.99
N GLU A 82 -26.72 25.25 -6.49
CA GLU A 82 -27.73 25.03 -7.52
C GLU A 82 -29.14 25.31 -7.01
N THR A 83 -29.42 24.91 -5.76
CA THR A 83 -30.70 25.18 -5.13
C THR A 83 -30.94 26.68 -4.97
N LEU A 84 -29.91 27.41 -4.59
CA LEU A 84 -29.99 28.87 -4.48
C LEU A 84 -30.24 29.53 -5.87
N LYS A 85 -29.57 29.03 -6.88
CA LYS A 85 -29.78 29.53 -8.24
C LYS A 85 -31.19 29.35 -8.72
N GLU A 86 -31.84 28.23 -8.42
CA GLU A 86 -33.21 27.95 -8.86
C GLU A 86 -34.24 28.82 -8.15
N LYS A 87 -33.95 29.24 -6.93
CA LYS A 87 -34.86 30.05 -6.13
C LYS A 87 -34.76 31.54 -6.42
N TRP A 88 -33.73 31.98 -7.03
CA TRP A 88 -33.44 33.39 -7.32
C TRP A 88 -33.30 33.57 -8.86
#